data_64a4fb8986f9f7a6beb71d3fedff2d32
#
_entry.id   64a4fb8986f9f7a6beb71d3fedff2d32
#
_cell.length_a   1.000
_cell.length_b   1.000
_cell.length_c   1.000
_cell.angle_alpha   90.00
_cell.angle_beta   90.00
_cell.angle_gamma   90.00
#
_symmetry.space_group_name_H-M   'P 1'
#
loop_
_entity.id
_entity.type
_entity.pdbx_description
1 polymer ?
#
loop_
_entity_poly.entity_id
_entity_poly.type
_entity_poly.pdbx_seq_one_letter_code
_entity_poly.pdbx_strand_id
1 'polypeptide(L)'
;MPGVTGASRNGRSKSTTATRRAPVSRATTAARTTNGRTATAPKSTASRNGRASAAPVHGQTQREGTASWTVKAGLAQMLKGGVIMDVVTVEHAKIAEEAGACAVMALERVPSDIRAAGGVARMSRVDLIEDICRSVTIPVMAKARIGHFVEAQILESIGVDYVDESEVLTMADDVHHIDKNAFKVPFVCGCRDLGEALRRIAEGAAMIRTKGEAGTGDIVEAVRHMRALWDGIRRVQHSPDDELASIAKELQVPLDLVKEVKRLGKLPVVNFSAGGIATPADAALMMQLGAEGVFVGSGIFKSGEGLSARDAIKAQSRMAAAIVKAVTHYNDPDMLAEVSRGLGEAMRGQSVASIPVAEQLAGRGN
;
A
#
# COMPACT_ATOMS: atom_id res chain seq x y z
N MET A 1 10.78 -59.99 21.83
CA MET A 1 12.05 -60.50 22.38
C MET A 1 13.09 -60.61 21.27
N PRO A 2 14.36 -60.42 21.50
CA PRO A 2 15.09 -59.29 22.07
C PRO A 2 16.15 -58.78 21.06
N GLY A 3 16.71 -57.67 21.24
CA GLY A 3 17.76 -57.14 22.06
C GLY A 3 18.78 -56.52 21.12
N VAL A 4 19.65 -55.68 21.34
CA VAL A 4 20.51 -55.26 22.42
C VAL A 4 21.35 -54.08 21.89
N THR A 5 21.38 -52.99 22.59
CA THR A 5 22.46 -52.10 23.08
C THR A 5 23.71 -51.81 22.26
N GLY A 6 24.12 -50.55 22.32
CA GLY A 6 25.50 -50.13 22.06
C GLY A 6 25.70 -48.63 22.28
N ALA A 7 26.10 -48.24 23.49
CA ALA A 7 26.48 -46.89 23.90
C ALA A 7 28.00 -46.66 23.72
N SER A 8 28.39 -45.38 23.78
CA SER A 8 29.69 -44.85 24.29
C SER A 8 30.42 -43.99 23.27
N ARG A 9 30.96 -42.86 23.52
CA ARG A 9 31.55 -42.06 24.58
C ARG A 9 32.24 -40.82 24.00
N ASN A 10 32.03 -39.73 24.67
CA ASN A 10 32.97 -38.66 25.02
C ASN A 10 34.16 -38.26 24.14
N GLY A 11 34.24 -36.95 23.92
CA GLY A 11 35.47 -36.24 23.57
C GLY A 11 35.36 -34.75 23.84
N ARG A 12 35.63 -34.33 25.09
CA ARG A 12 35.87 -32.91 25.47
C ARG A 12 37.25 -32.51 24.99
N SER A 13 37.39 -31.30 24.43
CA SER A 13 38.65 -30.57 24.49
C SER A 13 38.38 -29.09 24.69
N LYS A 14 38.94 -28.57 25.78
CA LYS A 14 39.06 -27.16 26.15
C LYS A 14 40.41 -26.62 25.66
N SER A 15 40.50 -25.36 25.26
CA SER A 15 41.67 -24.49 25.49
C SER A 15 41.27 -23.08 25.01
N THR A 16 41.05 -22.13 25.88
CA THR A 16 41.87 -21.16 26.59
C THR A 16 42.56 -20.12 25.72
N THR A 17 42.04 -18.89 25.88
CA THR A 17 42.67 -17.59 26.14
C THR A 17 43.81 -17.08 25.26
N ALA A 18 43.62 -15.86 24.73
CA ALA A 18 44.59 -14.77 24.96
C ALA A 18 44.06 -13.40 24.55
N THR A 19 43.93 -12.56 25.53
CA THR A 19 43.76 -11.11 25.56
C THR A 19 45.03 -10.43 25.06
N ARG A 20 44.89 -9.33 24.24
CA ARG A 20 45.91 -8.28 24.22
C ARG A 20 45.27 -6.92 24.02
N ARG A 21 45.59 -6.03 24.99
CA ARG A 21 45.27 -4.62 25.10
C ARG A 21 46.35 -3.74 24.45
N ALA A 22 45.87 -2.62 23.83
CA ALA A 22 46.36 -1.23 23.82
C ALA A 22 47.74 -0.95 23.14
N PRO A 23 48.08 0.34 22.82
CA PRO A 23 47.77 1.56 23.56
C PRO A 23 47.35 2.81 22.75
N VAL A 24 46.90 3.77 23.54
CA VAL A 24 46.57 5.16 23.29
C VAL A 24 47.84 5.99 23.00
N SER A 25 47.79 6.97 22.08
CA SER A 25 48.69 8.11 22.10
C SER A 25 47.95 9.43 21.90
N ARG A 26 48.25 10.32 22.83
CA ARG A 26 47.88 11.73 22.94
C ARG A 26 49.01 12.59 22.33
N ALA A 27 48.65 13.68 21.69
CA ALA A 27 49.43 14.96 21.69
C ALA A 27 48.58 16.02 20.98
N THR A 28 48.04 16.97 21.58
CA THR A 28 48.49 18.30 22.15
C THR A 28 48.67 19.38 21.10
N THR A 29 47.76 20.37 21.23
CA THR A 29 47.92 21.84 21.27
C THR A 29 48.72 22.57 20.21
N ALA A 30 48.11 23.58 19.58
CA ALA A 30 48.61 24.97 19.69
C ALA A 30 47.57 25.97 19.12
N ALA A 31 47.31 26.99 19.91
CA ALA A 31 46.51 28.18 19.61
C ALA A 31 47.39 29.27 19.00
N ARG A 32 46.80 30.21 18.24
CA ARG A 32 47.13 31.64 18.20
C ARG A 32 46.16 32.43 17.33
N THR A 33 45.32 33.26 17.95
CA THR A 33 45.15 34.74 17.93
C THR A 33 45.58 35.46 16.65
N THR A 34 44.78 36.38 16.04
CA THR A 34 44.36 37.72 16.51
C THR A 34 43.53 38.46 15.45
N ASN A 35 42.65 39.37 15.96
CA ASN A 35 42.17 40.65 15.39
C ASN A 35 41.31 40.64 14.15
N GLY A 36 40.07 41.07 14.10
CA GLY A 36 39.51 42.29 14.74
C GLY A 36 39.19 43.32 13.66
N ARG A 37 37.91 43.54 13.34
CA ARG A 37 37.38 44.88 13.01
C ARG A 37 35.87 44.89 12.90
N THR A 38 35.27 45.73 13.67
CA THR A 38 33.89 46.20 13.73
C THR A 38 33.44 46.90 12.44
N ALA A 39 32.22 46.64 12.00
CA ALA A 39 31.43 47.62 11.24
C ALA A 39 29.95 47.47 11.57
N THR A 40 29.38 48.56 11.95
CA THR A 40 28.06 48.90 12.43
C THR A 40 26.93 48.63 11.45
N ALA A 41 25.77 48.21 12.00
CA ALA A 41 24.47 48.12 11.35
C ALA A 41 23.85 49.50 11.10
N PRO A 42 22.85 49.58 10.19
CA PRO A 42 21.74 50.50 10.39
C PRO A 42 20.44 49.77 10.68
N LYS A 43 19.75 50.25 11.70
CA LYS A 43 18.38 49.95 12.05
C LYS A 43 17.45 50.50 10.97
N SER A 44 16.48 49.69 10.49
CA SER A 44 15.29 50.21 9.87
C SER A 44 14.04 49.57 10.49
N THR A 45 13.13 50.43 10.79
CA THR A 45 11.92 50.34 11.60
C THR A 45 10.88 49.38 11.06
N ALA A 46 10.30 48.63 11.97
CA ALA A 46 9.17 47.74 11.76
C ALA A 46 7.88 48.51 11.42
N SER A 47 7.14 48.02 10.45
CA SER A 47 5.70 48.22 10.33
C SER A 47 4.99 46.92 10.66
N ARG A 48 4.28 46.92 11.79
CA ARG A 48 3.35 45.86 12.18
C ARG A 48 2.04 46.09 11.41
N ASN A 49 1.67 45.23 10.51
CA ASN A 49 0.29 44.86 10.22
C ASN A 49 0.32 43.49 9.53
N GLY A 50 0.37 42.42 10.33
CA GLY A 50 0.27 41.05 9.87
C GLY A 50 -1.08 40.47 10.29
N ARG A 51 -1.99 40.37 9.36
CA ARG A 51 -3.07 39.40 9.45
C ARG A 51 -2.40 38.03 9.50
N ALA A 52 -2.54 37.32 10.61
CA ALA A 52 -2.15 35.91 10.69
C ALA A 52 -3.01 35.11 9.70
N SER A 53 -2.42 34.77 8.59
CA SER A 53 -2.90 33.69 7.72
C SER A 53 -2.77 32.41 8.55
N ALA A 54 -3.87 31.71 8.78
CA ALA A 54 -3.86 30.39 9.39
C ALA A 54 -2.91 29.50 8.57
N ALA A 55 -1.89 28.94 9.22
CA ALA A 55 -1.00 27.98 8.60
C ALA A 55 -1.82 26.78 8.07
N PRO A 56 -1.47 26.20 6.92
CA PRO A 56 -2.13 25.00 6.43
C PRO A 56 -1.95 23.88 7.45
N VAL A 57 -3.02 23.13 7.70
CA VAL A 57 -3.18 22.10 8.75
C VAL A 57 -2.22 20.92 8.58
N HIS A 58 -1.58 20.79 7.43
CA HIS A 58 -0.48 19.87 7.20
C HIS A 58 0.78 20.66 6.82
N GLY A 59 1.84 20.54 7.60
CA GLY A 59 3.13 21.19 7.36
C GLY A 59 3.87 20.67 6.13
N GLN A 60 3.19 20.67 4.97
CA GLN A 60 3.72 20.23 3.69
C GLN A 60 4.34 21.44 2.98
N THR A 61 5.65 21.55 3.04
CA THR A 61 6.41 22.38 2.10
C THR A 61 6.30 21.74 0.71
N GLN A 62 5.38 22.26 -0.12
CA GLN A 62 5.34 21.89 -1.54
C GLN A 62 6.64 22.33 -2.21
N ARG A 63 7.33 21.38 -2.84
CA ARG A 63 8.43 21.73 -3.76
C ARG A 63 7.81 22.33 -5.03
N GLU A 64 8.47 23.31 -5.63
CA GLU A 64 8.04 23.88 -6.91
C GLU A 64 7.84 22.76 -7.95
N GLY A 65 6.68 22.76 -8.59
CA GLY A 65 6.31 21.80 -9.62
C GLY A 65 5.60 20.53 -9.13
N THR A 66 5.33 20.33 -7.81
CA THR A 66 4.49 19.23 -7.32
C THR A 66 3.00 19.58 -7.35
N ALA A 67 2.12 18.61 -7.61
CA ALA A 67 0.68 18.80 -7.47
C ALA A 67 0.30 18.94 -5.98
N SER A 68 -0.70 19.79 -5.66
CA SER A 68 -1.18 19.90 -4.29
C SER A 68 -1.78 18.56 -3.83
N TRP A 69 -1.69 18.26 -2.54
CA TRP A 69 -2.31 17.06 -1.97
C TRP A 69 -3.81 16.99 -2.25
N THR A 70 -4.49 18.14 -2.22
CA THR A 70 -5.93 18.24 -2.55
C THR A 70 -6.23 17.78 -3.97
N VAL A 71 -5.38 18.13 -4.94
CA VAL A 71 -5.54 17.66 -6.34
C VAL A 71 -5.33 16.15 -6.42
N LYS A 72 -4.28 15.62 -5.79
CA LYS A 72 -4.00 14.18 -5.78
C LYS A 72 -5.13 13.37 -5.14
N ALA A 73 -5.63 13.81 -3.98
CA ALA A 73 -6.76 13.18 -3.30
C ALA A 73 -8.05 13.29 -4.13
N GLY A 74 -8.26 14.42 -4.84
CA GLY A 74 -9.37 14.60 -5.75
C GLY A 74 -9.34 13.63 -6.93
N LEU A 75 -8.18 13.41 -7.54
CA LEU A 75 -8.00 12.40 -8.59
C LEU A 75 -8.34 11.00 -8.07
N ALA A 76 -7.84 10.61 -6.89
CA ALA A 76 -8.15 9.32 -6.28
C ALA A 76 -9.65 9.17 -5.96
N GLN A 77 -10.31 10.25 -5.53
CA GLN A 77 -11.75 10.25 -5.24
C GLN A 77 -12.61 9.97 -6.49
N MET A 78 -12.13 10.27 -7.70
CA MET A 78 -12.84 9.97 -8.94
C MET A 78 -12.98 8.47 -9.21
N LEU A 79 -12.16 7.62 -8.61
CA LEU A 79 -12.19 6.17 -8.75
C LEU A 79 -13.19 5.49 -7.80
N LYS A 80 -13.78 6.24 -6.87
CA LYS A 80 -14.71 5.72 -5.87
C LYS A 80 -15.88 4.97 -6.51
N GLY A 81 -16.22 3.81 -5.95
CA GLY A 81 -17.27 2.91 -6.42
C GLY A 81 -16.83 1.99 -7.53
N GLY A 82 -15.56 2.06 -7.95
CA GLY A 82 -15.03 1.27 -9.05
C GLY A 82 -14.22 0.05 -8.63
N VAL A 83 -13.79 -0.70 -9.66
CA VAL A 83 -12.89 -1.84 -9.55
C VAL A 83 -11.58 -1.48 -10.23
N ILE A 84 -10.47 -1.65 -9.53
CA ILE A 84 -9.12 -1.56 -10.08
C ILE A 84 -8.62 -2.99 -10.29
N MET A 85 -8.17 -3.31 -11.51
CA MET A 85 -7.77 -4.67 -11.85
C MET A 85 -6.24 -4.76 -12.02
N ASP A 86 -5.61 -5.70 -11.33
CA ASP A 86 -4.18 -6.02 -11.49
C ASP A 86 -3.97 -6.78 -12.79
N VAL A 87 -3.25 -6.20 -13.74
CA VAL A 87 -3.06 -6.75 -15.08
C VAL A 87 -1.57 -7.01 -15.38
N VAL A 88 -1.27 -8.07 -16.13
CA VAL A 88 0.10 -8.50 -16.44
C VAL A 88 0.38 -8.54 -17.95
N THR A 89 -0.61 -8.25 -18.77
CA THR A 89 -0.52 -8.16 -20.25
C THR A 89 -1.44 -7.07 -20.77
N VAL A 90 -1.19 -6.64 -21.98
CA VAL A 90 -2.08 -5.73 -22.74
C VAL A 90 -3.49 -6.33 -22.90
N GLU A 91 -3.59 -7.65 -23.11
CA GLU A 91 -4.87 -8.34 -23.24
C GLU A 91 -5.67 -8.29 -21.92
N HIS A 92 -5.03 -8.52 -20.77
CA HIS A 92 -5.67 -8.35 -19.46
C HIS A 92 -6.16 -6.90 -19.26
N ALA A 93 -5.38 -5.90 -19.69
CA ALA A 93 -5.79 -4.50 -19.57
C ALA A 93 -7.04 -4.18 -20.40
N LYS A 94 -7.13 -4.72 -21.62
CA LYS A 94 -8.32 -4.58 -22.48
C LYS A 94 -9.54 -5.30 -21.87
N ILE A 95 -9.35 -6.51 -21.37
CA ILE A 95 -10.42 -7.23 -20.65
C ILE A 95 -10.95 -6.41 -19.48
N ALA A 96 -10.06 -5.79 -18.71
CA ALA A 96 -10.43 -4.96 -17.56
C ALA A 96 -11.21 -3.72 -18.00
N GLU A 97 -10.76 -3.00 -19.01
CA GLU A 97 -11.44 -1.83 -19.56
C GLU A 97 -12.83 -2.19 -20.13
N GLU A 98 -12.92 -3.26 -20.95
CA GLU A 98 -14.17 -3.75 -21.51
C GLU A 98 -15.17 -4.20 -20.44
N ALA A 99 -14.68 -4.75 -19.32
CA ALA A 99 -15.50 -5.11 -18.18
C ALA A 99 -16.00 -3.91 -17.37
N GLY A 100 -15.47 -2.70 -17.59
CA GLY A 100 -15.84 -1.47 -16.87
C GLY A 100 -15.00 -1.20 -15.63
N ALA A 101 -13.75 -1.66 -15.59
CA ALA A 101 -12.81 -1.24 -14.55
C ALA A 101 -12.62 0.28 -14.56
N CYS A 102 -12.45 0.89 -13.38
CA CYS A 102 -12.19 2.33 -13.28
C CYS A 102 -10.69 2.67 -13.46
N ALA A 103 -9.82 1.69 -13.33
CA ALA A 103 -8.38 1.78 -13.56
C ALA A 103 -7.78 0.37 -13.65
N VAL A 104 -6.55 0.27 -14.15
CA VAL A 104 -5.74 -0.94 -14.10
C VAL A 104 -4.45 -0.72 -13.31
N MET A 105 -3.94 -1.79 -12.69
CA MET A 105 -2.66 -1.83 -12.02
C MET A 105 -1.71 -2.72 -12.81
N ALA A 106 -0.70 -2.14 -13.44
CA ALA A 106 0.29 -2.86 -14.22
C ALA A 106 1.27 -3.61 -13.31
N LEU A 107 1.38 -4.92 -13.50
CA LEU A 107 2.23 -5.83 -12.75
C LEU A 107 3.00 -6.75 -13.70
N GLU A 108 4.19 -7.19 -13.29
CA GLU A 108 4.94 -8.22 -14.03
C GLU A 108 4.31 -9.60 -13.86
N ARG A 109 3.72 -9.87 -12.69
CA ARG A 109 3.03 -11.11 -12.30
C ARG A 109 1.89 -10.77 -11.36
N VAL A 110 0.78 -11.51 -11.45
CA VAL A 110 -0.29 -11.37 -10.45
C VAL A 110 0.19 -11.80 -9.06
N PRO A 111 -0.40 -11.28 -7.98
CA PRO A 111 0.09 -11.54 -6.62
C PRO A 111 0.23 -13.03 -6.25
N SER A 112 -0.64 -13.91 -6.75
CA SER A 112 -0.51 -15.36 -6.54
C SER A 112 0.76 -15.95 -7.16
N ASP A 113 1.16 -15.45 -8.34
CA ASP A 113 2.39 -15.91 -9.01
C ASP A 113 3.65 -15.33 -8.35
N ILE A 114 3.58 -14.09 -7.82
CA ILE A 114 4.65 -13.52 -7.02
C ILE A 114 4.89 -14.39 -5.79
N ARG A 115 3.83 -14.80 -5.11
CA ARG A 115 3.89 -15.68 -3.94
C ARG A 115 4.46 -17.06 -4.28
N ALA A 116 3.96 -17.68 -5.34
CA ALA A 116 4.40 -19.01 -5.77
C ALA A 116 5.87 -19.05 -6.25
N ALA A 117 6.32 -18.00 -6.92
CA ALA A 117 7.69 -17.92 -7.44
C ALA A 117 8.74 -17.64 -6.34
N GLY A 118 8.33 -16.97 -5.24
CA GLY A 118 9.26 -16.52 -4.20
C GLY A 118 10.31 -15.53 -4.72
N GLY A 119 11.35 -15.32 -3.94
CA GLY A 119 12.47 -14.45 -4.31
C GLY A 119 12.14 -12.96 -4.22
N VAL A 120 12.89 -12.12 -4.93
CA VAL A 120 12.76 -10.67 -4.91
C VAL A 120 11.80 -10.21 -5.99
N ALA A 121 10.61 -9.72 -5.59
CA ALA A 121 9.65 -9.07 -6.48
C ALA A 121 9.96 -7.56 -6.58
N ARG A 122 10.10 -7.06 -7.81
CA ARG A 122 10.48 -5.67 -8.14
C ARG A 122 9.38 -4.99 -8.95
N MET A 123 9.54 -3.69 -9.18
CA MET A 123 8.78 -2.93 -10.16
C MET A 123 8.72 -3.67 -11.52
N SER A 124 7.59 -3.58 -12.20
CA SER A 124 7.43 -4.14 -13.55
C SER A 124 8.33 -3.46 -14.56
N ARG A 125 8.65 -4.18 -15.65
CA ARG A 125 9.44 -3.60 -16.76
C ARG A 125 8.74 -2.38 -17.34
N VAL A 126 9.53 -1.35 -17.63
CA VAL A 126 9.06 -0.10 -18.20
C VAL A 126 8.29 -0.34 -19.51
N ASP A 127 8.84 -1.16 -20.42
CA ASP A 127 8.21 -1.47 -21.70
C ASP A 127 6.79 -2.04 -21.54
N LEU A 128 6.60 -2.96 -20.58
CA LEU A 128 5.28 -3.54 -20.29
C LEU A 128 4.29 -2.47 -19.80
N ILE A 129 4.74 -1.60 -18.87
CA ILE A 129 3.89 -0.52 -18.34
C ILE A 129 3.49 0.44 -19.47
N GLU A 130 4.43 0.86 -20.30
CA GLU A 130 4.17 1.75 -21.44
C GLU A 130 3.23 1.09 -22.47
N ASP A 131 3.38 -0.22 -22.75
CA ASP A 131 2.48 -0.94 -23.65
C ASP A 131 1.06 -0.98 -23.10
N ILE A 132 0.89 -1.18 -21.79
CA ILE A 132 -0.41 -1.12 -21.12
C ILE A 132 -0.96 0.32 -21.22
N CYS A 133 -0.19 1.35 -20.87
CA CYS A 133 -0.62 2.76 -20.98
C CYS A 133 -1.11 3.13 -22.39
N ARG A 134 -0.46 2.61 -23.41
CA ARG A 134 -0.86 2.85 -24.83
C ARG A 134 -2.11 2.06 -25.25
N SER A 135 -2.49 1.03 -24.50
CA SER A 135 -3.53 0.07 -24.92
C SER A 135 -4.92 0.35 -24.38
N VAL A 136 -5.04 1.17 -23.32
CA VAL A 136 -6.30 1.49 -22.63
C VAL A 136 -6.47 3.00 -22.48
N THR A 137 -7.72 3.42 -22.25
CA THR A 137 -8.09 4.83 -22.00
C THR A 137 -8.35 5.15 -20.55
N ILE A 138 -8.51 4.12 -19.73
CA ILE A 138 -8.67 4.24 -18.27
C ILE A 138 -7.31 4.43 -17.59
N PRO A 139 -7.27 5.05 -16.39
CA PRO A 139 -6.03 5.28 -15.65
C PRO A 139 -5.19 4.02 -15.43
N VAL A 140 -3.88 4.16 -15.55
CA VAL A 140 -2.90 3.10 -15.32
C VAL A 140 -2.09 3.40 -14.07
N MET A 141 -2.09 2.45 -13.15
CA MET A 141 -1.28 2.45 -11.94
C MET A 141 -0.11 1.48 -12.08
N ALA A 142 0.97 1.71 -11.36
CA ALA A 142 2.07 0.76 -11.25
C ALA A 142 2.64 0.72 -9.84
N LYS A 143 3.27 -0.41 -9.46
CA LYS A 143 3.79 -0.63 -8.11
C LYS A 143 5.28 -0.29 -8.01
N ALA A 144 5.61 0.48 -6.96
CA ALA A 144 6.98 0.66 -6.47
C ALA A 144 7.18 -0.14 -5.19
N ARG A 145 8.39 -0.59 -4.94
CA ARG A 145 8.77 -1.21 -3.66
C ARG A 145 8.73 -0.20 -2.53
N ILE A 146 8.34 -0.63 -1.34
CA ILE A 146 8.36 0.23 -0.15
C ILE A 146 9.77 0.83 0.03
N GLY A 147 9.82 2.16 0.19
CA GLY A 147 11.06 2.94 0.34
C GLY A 147 11.87 3.18 -0.93
N HIS A 148 11.48 2.59 -2.06
CA HIS A 148 12.25 2.71 -3.30
C HIS A 148 11.84 3.93 -4.13
N PHE A 149 12.22 5.12 -3.67
CA PHE A 149 11.85 6.38 -4.32
C PHE A 149 12.33 6.50 -5.77
N VAL A 150 13.41 5.80 -6.18
CA VAL A 150 13.89 5.82 -7.57
C VAL A 150 12.94 5.05 -8.50
N GLU A 151 12.36 3.90 -8.06
CA GLU A 151 11.30 3.24 -8.83
C GLU A 151 10.10 4.18 -9.03
N ALA A 152 9.68 4.91 -7.99
CA ALA A 152 8.61 5.89 -8.11
C ALA A 152 8.95 7.04 -9.08
N GLN A 153 10.21 7.52 -9.09
CA GLN A 153 10.69 8.51 -10.05
C GLN A 153 10.62 8.01 -11.50
N ILE A 154 11.00 6.75 -11.74
CA ILE A 154 10.88 6.11 -13.05
C ILE A 154 9.40 6.05 -13.46
N LEU A 155 8.52 5.57 -12.57
CA LEU A 155 7.08 5.45 -12.84
C LEU A 155 6.45 6.82 -13.15
N GLU A 156 6.78 7.86 -12.38
CA GLU A 156 6.31 9.21 -12.68
C GLU A 156 6.84 9.71 -14.04
N SER A 157 8.10 9.41 -14.40
CA SER A 157 8.72 9.88 -15.65
C SER A 157 8.10 9.24 -16.89
N ILE A 158 7.61 8.00 -16.80
CA ILE A 158 6.92 7.32 -17.91
C ILE A 158 5.41 7.63 -17.95
N GLY A 159 4.92 8.45 -17.01
CA GLY A 159 3.57 9.01 -17.05
C GLY A 159 2.47 8.09 -16.55
N VAL A 160 2.72 7.22 -15.58
CA VAL A 160 1.64 6.49 -14.90
C VAL A 160 0.73 7.46 -14.13
N ASP A 161 -0.56 7.15 -14.04
CA ASP A 161 -1.53 8.01 -13.38
C ASP A 161 -1.47 7.92 -11.85
N TYR A 162 -1.04 6.77 -11.29
CA TYR A 162 -0.86 6.53 -9.86
C TYR A 162 0.32 5.60 -9.60
N VAL A 163 0.98 5.77 -8.45
CA VAL A 163 2.00 4.86 -7.94
C VAL A 163 1.48 4.16 -6.69
N ASP A 164 1.49 2.83 -6.64
CA ASP A 164 1.21 2.05 -5.43
C ASP A 164 2.54 1.67 -4.76
N GLU A 165 2.86 2.31 -3.63
CA GLU A 165 3.95 1.87 -2.77
C GLU A 165 3.49 0.64 -2.01
N SER A 166 3.96 -0.54 -2.45
CA SER A 166 3.27 -1.80 -2.21
C SER A 166 4.08 -2.83 -1.44
N GLU A 167 3.45 -3.40 -0.41
CA GLU A 167 3.93 -4.56 0.35
C GLU A 167 3.95 -5.86 -0.46
N VAL A 168 3.24 -5.91 -1.60
CA VAL A 168 3.24 -7.08 -2.50
C VAL A 168 4.62 -7.29 -3.10
N LEU A 169 5.35 -6.22 -3.38
CA LEU A 169 6.74 -6.27 -3.81
C LEU A 169 7.67 -6.45 -2.59
N THR A 170 8.91 -6.86 -2.85
CA THR A 170 9.93 -6.96 -1.81
C THR A 170 10.36 -5.56 -1.38
N MET A 171 10.30 -5.25 -0.09
CA MET A 171 10.74 -3.95 0.43
C MET A 171 12.17 -3.61 0.00
N ALA A 172 12.44 -2.35 -0.30
CA ALA A 172 13.78 -1.82 -0.51
C ALA A 172 14.33 -1.14 0.73
N ASP A 173 13.43 -0.62 1.58
CA ASP A 173 13.73 -0.05 2.90
C ASP A 173 12.71 -0.60 3.90
N ASP A 174 13.17 -1.09 5.03
CA ASP A 174 12.34 -1.67 6.09
C ASP A 174 11.97 -0.64 7.18
N VAL A 175 12.53 0.57 7.10
CA VAL A 175 12.33 1.66 8.06
C VAL A 175 11.57 2.84 7.44
N HIS A 176 11.93 3.22 6.20
CA HIS A 176 11.43 4.45 5.59
C HIS A 176 10.50 4.17 4.41
N HIS A 177 9.38 4.86 4.39
CA HIS A 177 8.52 4.96 3.21
C HIS A 177 8.93 6.13 2.31
N ILE A 178 8.46 6.12 1.08
CA ILE A 178 8.70 7.19 0.11
C ILE A 178 8.02 8.49 0.60
N ASP A 179 8.72 9.62 0.56
CA ASP A 179 8.10 10.96 0.72
C ASP A 179 7.26 11.28 -0.53
N LYS A 180 5.96 11.02 -0.44
CA LYS A 180 5.01 11.16 -1.54
C LYS A 180 4.70 12.62 -1.89
N ASN A 181 5.08 13.54 -0.98
CA ASN A 181 4.93 14.98 -1.23
C ASN A 181 5.95 15.48 -2.26
N ALA A 182 7.04 14.75 -2.47
CA ALA A 182 8.05 15.08 -3.47
C ALA A 182 7.61 14.81 -4.92
N PHE A 183 6.46 14.17 -5.15
CA PHE A 183 5.96 13.73 -6.46
C PHE A 183 4.72 14.51 -6.89
N LYS A 184 4.47 14.54 -8.20
CA LYS A 184 3.23 15.07 -8.80
C LYS A 184 2.14 14.00 -8.83
N VAL A 185 2.55 12.76 -9.12
CA VAL A 185 1.67 11.60 -9.20
C VAL A 185 1.05 11.27 -7.83
N PRO A 186 -0.25 10.94 -7.75
CA PRO A 186 -0.87 10.47 -6.52
C PRO A 186 -0.39 9.05 -6.15
N PHE A 187 -0.25 8.81 -4.83
CA PHE A 187 0.16 7.52 -4.30
C PHE A 187 -1.00 6.77 -3.65
N VAL A 188 -0.97 5.45 -3.84
CA VAL A 188 -1.79 4.46 -3.15
C VAL A 188 -0.91 3.71 -2.15
N CYS A 189 -1.45 3.43 -0.96
CA CYS A 189 -0.75 2.64 0.05
C CYS A 189 -1.70 1.67 0.76
N GLY A 190 -1.15 0.52 1.17
CA GLY A 190 -1.87 -0.45 1.97
C GLY A 190 -1.88 -0.11 3.46
N CYS A 191 -2.95 -0.53 4.17
CA CYS A 191 -3.03 -0.48 5.62
C CYS A 191 -3.71 -1.72 6.20
N ARG A 192 -3.50 -1.97 7.50
CA ARG A 192 -4.16 -3.01 8.27
C ARG A 192 -5.11 -2.42 9.33
N ASP A 193 -4.88 -1.16 9.71
CA ASP A 193 -5.62 -0.45 10.75
C ASP A 193 -5.58 1.07 10.52
N LEU A 194 -6.22 1.83 11.41
CA LEU A 194 -6.28 3.28 11.33
C LEU A 194 -4.90 3.93 11.51
N GLY A 195 -4.06 3.42 12.41
CA GLY A 195 -2.73 4.00 12.67
C GLY A 195 -1.85 3.92 11.42
N GLU A 196 -1.80 2.76 10.79
CA GLU A 196 -1.05 2.58 9.55
C GLU A 196 -1.62 3.44 8.40
N ALA A 197 -2.95 3.51 8.25
CA ALA A 197 -3.58 4.38 7.26
C ALA A 197 -3.18 5.85 7.44
N LEU A 198 -3.23 6.36 8.66
CA LEU A 198 -2.92 7.76 8.95
C LEU A 198 -1.42 8.06 8.81
N ARG A 199 -0.52 7.12 9.09
CA ARG A 199 0.92 7.27 8.80
C ARG A 199 1.16 7.42 7.30
N ARG A 200 0.56 6.57 6.47
CA ARG A 200 0.65 6.68 4.99
C ARG A 200 0.08 7.99 4.47
N ILE A 201 -1.05 8.46 5.02
CA ILE A 201 -1.64 9.76 4.67
C ILE A 201 -0.71 10.91 5.08
N ALA A 202 -0.10 10.84 6.26
CA ALA A 202 0.87 11.84 6.71
C ALA A 202 2.08 11.96 5.77
N GLU A 203 2.48 10.86 5.14
CA GLU A 203 3.54 10.81 4.13
C GLU A 203 3.07 11.29 2.74
N GLY A 204 1.79 11.61 2.57
CA GLY A 204 1.21 12.14 1.34
C GLY A 204 0.45 11.15 0.48
N ALA A 205 0.05 9.97 1.00
CA ALA A 205 -0.80 9.05 0.27
C ALA A 205 -2.17 9.68 -0.03
N ALA A 206 -2.61 9.55 -1.29
CA ALA A 206 -3.88 10.11 -1.79
C ALA A 206 -5.02 9.07 -1.81
N MET A 207 -4.69 7.80 -1.67
CA MET A 207 -5.61 6.67 -1.57
C MET A 207 -5.06 5.65 -0.59
N ILE A 208 -5.95 5.08 0.19
CA ILE A 208 -5.65 3.94 1.07
C ILE A 208 -6.38 2.70 0.54
N ARG A 209 -5.77 1.53 0.72
CA ARG A 209 -6.42 0.23 0.55
C ARG A 209 -6.12 -0.70 1.71
N THR A 210 -6.96 -1.70 1.94
CA THR A 210 -6.56 -2.79 2.84
C THR A 210 -5.36 -3.51 2.23
N LYS A 211 -4.46 -4.02 3.06
CA LYS A 211 -3.41 -4.93 2.58
C LYS A 211 -4.01 -6.30 2.22
N GLY A 212 -4.92 -6.80 3.06
CA GLY A 212 -5.39 -8.17 2.95
C GLY A 212 -4.22 -9.15 2.97
N GLU A 213 -4.36 -10.30 2.31
CA GLU A 213 -3.22 -11.17 1.99
C GLU A 213 -3.27 -11.46 0.48
N ALA A 214 -2.58 -10.63 -0.29
CA ALA A 214 -2.70 -10.59 -1.74
C ALA A 214 -2.30 -11.93 -2.40
N GLY A 215 -3.08 -12.36 -3.40
CA GLY A 215 -2.82 -13.58 -4.17
C GLY A 215 -3.30 -14.88 -3.52
N THR A 216 -3.90 -14.83 -2.34
CA THR A 216 -4.40 -16.03 -1.64
C THR A 216 -5.77 -16.49 -2.11
N GLY A 217 -6.62 -15.56 -2.61
CA GLY A 217 -8.04 -15.88 -2.84
C GLY A 217 -8.83 -16.12 -1.53
N ASP A 218 -8.24 -15.78 -0.38
CA ASP A 218 -8.86 -15.85 0.95
C ASP A 218 -9.09 -14.43 1.47
N ILE A 219 -10.35 -14.05 1.61
CA ILE A 219 -10.77 -12.69 1.95
C ILE A 219 -10.60 -12.33 3.43
N VAL A 220 -10.26 -13.30 4.29
CA VAL A 220 -10.29 -13.14 5.75
C VAL A 220 -9.45 -11.96 6.25
N GLU A 221 -8.25 -11.75 5.71
CA GLU A 221 -7.38 -10.64 6.14
C GLU A 221 -7.91 -9.28 5.67
N ALA A 222 -8.45 -9.18 4.46
CA ALA A 222 -9.05 -7.93 4.00
C ALA A 222 -10.26 -7.53 4.87
N VAL A 223 -11.08 -8.50 5.26
CA VAL A 223 -12.20 -8.30 6.20
C VAL A 223 -11.68 -7.84 7.56
N ARG A 224 -10.64 -8.49 8.09
CA ARG A 224 -10.02 -8.14 9.39
C ARG A 224 -9.48 -6.71 9.37
N HIS A 225 -8.75 -6.34 8.32
CA HIS A 225 -8.18 -5.01 8.17
C HIS A 225 -9.27 -3.94 8.02
N MET A 226 -10.31 -4.19 7.22
CA MET A 226 -11.41 -3.25 7.06
C MET A 226 -12.15 -3.03 8.39
N ARG A 227 -12.40 -4.10 9.15
CA ARG A 227 -13.02 -3.99 10.48
C ARG A 227 -12.13 -3.25 11.46
N ALA A 228 -10.82 -3.54 11.51
CA ALA A 228 -9.87 -2.85 12.38
C ALA A 228 -9.81 -1.33 12.06
N LEU A 229 -9.82 -0.97 10.78
CA LEU A 229 -9.88 0.42 10.35
C LEU A 229 -11.15 1.12 10.86
N TRP A 230 -12.33 0.50 10.66
CA TRP A 230 -13.59 1.08 11.12
C TRP A 230 -13.73 1.11 12.65
N ASP A 231 -13.18 0.12 13.36
CA ASP A 231 -13.12 0.13 14.83
C ASP A 231 -12.28 1.31 15.33
N GLY A 232 -11.13 1.55 14.70
CA GLY A 232 -10.29 2.72 14.99
C GLY A 232 -11.00 4.04 14.73
N ILE A 233 -11.70 4.18 13.59
CA ILE A 233 -12.48 5.38 13.24
C ILE A 233 -13.60 5.61 14.27
N ARG A 234 -14.37 4.57 14.62
CA ARG A 234 -15.44 4.68 15.63
C ARG A 234 -14.88 5.08 16.99
N ARG A 235 -13.75 4.50 17.41
CA ARG A 235 -13.07 4.89 18.63
C ARG A 235 -12.75 6.39 18.63
N VAL A 236 -12.12 6.90 17.59
CA VAL A 236 -11.77 8.32 17.45
C VAL A 236 -13.03 9.20 17.50
N GLN A 237 -14.11 8.81 16.80
CA GLN A 237 -15.35 9.59 16.76
C GLN A 237 -16.01 9.73 18.14
N HIS A 238 -15.99 8.68 18.96
CA HIS A 238 -16.68 8.66 20.25
C HIS A 238 -15.79 9.10 21.43
N SER A 239 -14.48 9.27 21.20
CA SER A 239 -13.57 9.75 22.26
C SER A 239 -13.76 11.25 22.51
N PRO A 240 -13.67 11.72 23.76
CA PRO A 240 -13.60 13.15 24.11
C PRO A 240 -12.42 13.86 23.43
N ASP A 241 -12.51 15.18 23.27
CA ASP A 241 -11.46 15.94 22.53
C ASP A 241 -10.12 15.97 23.27
N ASP A 242 -10.12 15.92 24.59
CA ASP A 242 -8.92 15.87 25.42
C ASP A 242 -8.17 14.52 25.35
N GLU A 243 -8.84 13.44 24.95
CA GLU A 243 -8.19 12.14 24.69
C GLU A 243 -7.53 12.01 23.31
N LEU A 244 -7.87 12.88 22.35
CA LEU A 244 -7.37 12.74 20.98
C LEU A 244 -5.85 12.81 20.88
N ALA A 245 -5.21 13.59 21.76
CA ALA A 245 -3.75 13.69 21.80
C ALA A 245 -3.11 12.36 22.27
N SER A 246 -3.75 11.66 23.18
CA SER A 246 -3.30 10.33 23.63
C SER A 246 -3.49 9.28 22.55
N ILE A 247 -4.61 9.31 21.85
CA ILE A 247 -4.86 8.43 20.69
C ILE A 247 -3.83 8.69 19.56
N ALA A 248 -3.57 9.94 19.24
CA ALA A 248 -2.56 10.29 18.24
C ALA A 248 -1.17 9.74 18.59
N LYS A 249 -0.78 9.84 19.87
CA LYS A 249 0.46 9.28 20.39
C LYS A 249 0.50 7.75 20.32
N GLU A 250 -0.60 7.09 20.69
CA GLU A 250 -0.75 5.62 20.62
C GLU A 250 -0.61 5.13 19.16
N LEU A 251 -1.30 5.79 18.23
CA LEU A 251 -1.28 5.46 16.79
C LEU A 251 0.00 5.93 16.10
N GLN A 252 0.85 6.73 16.75
CA GLN A 252 2.07 7.33 16.20
C GLN A 252 1.79 8.18 14.95
N VAL A 253 0.78 9.06 15.04
CA VAL A 253 0.32 9.89 13.91
C VAL A 253 0.15 11.36 14.32
N PRO A 254 0.14 12.31 13.36
CA PRO A 254 -0.17 13.70 13.64
C PRO A 254 -1.57 13.88 14.27
N LEU A 255 -1.66 14.67 15.34
CA LEU A 255 -2.91 14.95 16.04
C LEU A 255 -3.99 15.55 15.11
N ASP A 256 -3.57 16.38 14.15
CA ASP A 256 -4.50 17.03 13.22
C ASP A 256 -5.21 16.02 12.32
N LEU A 257 -4.55 14.92 11.93
CA LEU A 257 -5.19 13.82 11.19
C LEU A 257 -6.24 13.10 12.04
N VAL A 258 -5.97 12.89 13.34
CA VAL A 258 -6.95 12.28 14.26
C VAL A 258 -8.17 13.17 14.42
N LYS A 259 -7.98 14.49 14.58
CA LYS A 259 -9.07 15.48 14.62
C LYS A 259 -9.86 15.50 13.32
N GLU A 260 -9.19 15.36 12.18
CA GLU A 260 -9.85 15.30 10.88
C GLU A 260 -10.71 14.04 10.74
N VAL A 261 -10.20 12.87 11.12
CA VAL A 261 -10.98 11.61 11.17
C VAL A 261 -12.19 11.76 12.07
N LYS A 262 -12.04 12.36 13.26
CA LYS A 262 -13.17 12.62 14.16
C LYS A 262 -14.24 13.47 13.50
N ARG A 263 -13.84 14.55 12.84
CA ARG A 263 -14.74 15.47 12.15
C ARG A 263 -15.46 14.84 10.95
N LEU A 264 -14.73 14.01 10.17
CA LEU A 264 -15.25 13.39 8.94
C LEU A 264 -16.04 12.10 9.20
N GLY A 265 -15.74 11.39 10.28
CA GLY A 265 -16.26 10.04 10.52
C GLY A 265 -15.71 8.98 9.56
N LYS A 266 -14.64 9.29 8.85
CA LYS A 266 -13.96 8.42 7.87
C LYS A 266 -12.54 8.90 7.63
N LEU A 267 -11.78 8.19 6.81
CA LEU A 267 -10.49 8.67 6.32
C LEU A 267 -10.66 9.94 5.46
N PRO A 268 -9.68 10.86 5.46
CA PRO A 268 -9.68 12.05 4.60
C PRO A 268 -9.43 11.73 3.11
N VAL A 269 -9.08 10.50 2.78
CA VAL A 269 -8.88 9.98 1.44
C VAL A 269 -9.79 8.78 1.19
N VAL A 270 -10.00 8.42 -0.09
CA VAL A 270 -10.75 7.24 -0.47
C VAL A 270 -10.06 5.96 0.01
N ASN A 271 -10.87 5.00 0.48
CA ASN A 271 -10.40 3.73 1.02
C ASN A 271 -10.97 2.53 0.25
N PHE A 272 -10.11 1.80 -0.42
CA PHE A 272 -10.46 0.60 -1.18
C PHE A 272 -10.16 -0.68 -0.39
N SER A 273 -10.75 -1.78 -0.82
CA SER A 273 -10.36 -3.11 -0.35
C SER A 273 -9.43 -3.79 -1.34
N ALA A 274 -8.39 -4.45 -0.83
CA ALA A 274 -7.49 -5.30 -1.60
C ALA A 274 -7.12 -6.55 -0.80
N GLY A 275 -6.72 -7.59 -1.53
CA GLY A 275 -6.21 -8.84 -0.98
C GLY A 275 -7.30 -9.90 -0.75
N GLY A 276 -7.24 -10.99 -1.51
CA GLY A 276 -8.07 -12.16 -1.29
C GLY A 276 -9.43 -12.18 -2.01
N ILE A 277 -9.83 -11.14 -2.73
CA ILE A 277 -11.08 -11.14 -3.50
C ILE A 277 -10.96 -12.12 -4.68
N ALA A 278 -11.83 -13.12 -4.70
CA ALA A 278 -11.86 -14.16 -5.74
C ALA A 278 -13.23 -14.33 -6.42
N THR A 279 -14.29 -13.79 -5.84
CA THR A 279 -15.67 -13.93 -6.32
C THR A 279 -16.43 -12.60 -6.31
N PRO A 280 -17.55 -12.48 -7.06
CA PRO A 280 -18.44 -11.33 -6.94
C PRO A 280 -18.97 -11.12 -5.51
N ALA A 281 -19.23 -12.20 -4.78
CA ALA A 281 -19.70 -12.14 -3.40
C ALA A 281 -18.64 -11.53 -2.45
N ASP A 282 -17.34 -11.85 -2.62
CA ASP A 282 -16.26 -11.25 -1.85
C ASP A 282 -16.18 -9.75 -2.10
N ALA A 283 -16.29 -9.31 -3.35
CA ALA A 283 -16.27 -7.91 -3.70
C ALA A 283 -17.45 -7.16 -3.06
N ALA A 284 -18.67 -7.71 -3.15
CA ALA A 284 -19.84 -7.14 -2.52
C ALA A 284 -19.74 -7.11 -1.00
N LEU A 285 -19.18 -8.15 -0.36
CA LEU A 285 -18.92 -8.18 1.08
C LEU A 285 -18.03 -6.98 1.51
N MET A 286 -16.95 -6.74 0.79
CA MET A 286 -16.05 -5.63 1.14
C MET A 286 -16.72 -4.27 0.96
N MET A 287 -17.55 -4.10 -0.07
CA MET A 287 -18.34 -2.88 -0.27
C MET A 287 -19.35 -2.67 0.88
N GLN A 288 -20.05 -3.72 1.30
CA GLN A 288 -20.98 -3.67 2.44
C GLN A 288 -20.27 -3.42 3.77
N LEU A 289 -19.01 -3.83 3.90
CA LEU A 289 -18.17 -3.50 5.06
C LEU A 289 -17.63 -2.06 5.04
N GLY A 290 -17.94 -1.27 4.00
CA GLY A 290 -17.60 0.14 3.91
C GLY A 290 -16.37 0.46 3.08
N ALA A 291 -15.89 -0.46 2.24
CA ALA A 291 -14.93 -0.12 1.19
C ALA A 291 -15.57 0.84 0.18
N GLU A 292 -14.77 1.74 -0.36
CA GLU A 292 -15.18 2.71 -1.37
C GLU A 292 -14.79 2.27 -2.81
N GLY A 293 -14.40 1.02 -2.97
CA GLY A 293 -14.03 0.31 -4.20
C GLY A 293 -13.16 -0.89 -3.87
N VAL A 294 -12.74 -1.64 -4.90
CA VAL A 294 -11.94 -2.85 -4.70
C VAL A 294 -10.78 -2.95 -5.70
N PHE A 295 -9.69 -3.59 -5.27
CA PHE A 295 -8.60 -4.08 -6.12
C PHE A 295 -8.76 -5.59 -6.29
N VAL A 296 -8.68 -6.09 -7.52
CA VAL A 296 -8.78 -7.53 -7.81
C VAL A 296 -7.76 -7.89 -8.90
N GLY A 297 -6.95 -8.91 -8.65
CA GLY A 297 -5.95 -9.40 -9.61
C GLY A 297 -6.12 -10.90 -9.86
N SER A 298 -5.48 -11.71 -9.03
CA SER A 298 -5.49 -13.17 -9.18
C SER A 298 -6.89 -13.75 -9.25
N GLY A 299 -7.87 -13.21 -8.52
CA GLY A 299 -9.26 -13.67 -8.54
C GLY A 299 -9.92 -13.63 -9.93
N ILE A 300 -9.50 -12.66 -10.77
CA ILE A 300 -9.98 -12.57 -12.16
C ILE A 300 -9.09 -13.38 -13.08
N PHE A 301 -7.77 -13.11 -13.09
CA PHE A 301 -6.88 -13.59 -14.13
C PHE A 301 -6.37 -15.02 -13.90
N LYS A 302 -6.68 -15.64 -12.76
CA LYS A 302 -6.56 -17.08 -12.52
C LYS A 302 -7.87 -17.85 -12.73
N SER A 303 -8.99 -17.18 -13.03
CA SER A 303 -10.20 -17.88 -13.43
C SER A 303 -9.98 -18.54 -14.80
N GLY A 304 -10.42 -19.77 -14.93
CA GLY A 304 -10.19 -20.57 -16.13
C GLY A 304 -8.78 -21.17 -16.26
N GLU A 305 -8.00 -21.19 -15.17
CA GLU A 305 -6.71 -21.90 -15.13
C GLU A 305 -6.92 -23.38 -15.52
N GLY A 306 -6.08 -23.89 -16.44
CA GLY A 306 -6.22 -25.24 -16.98
C GLY A 306 -7.15 -25.36 -18.20
N LEU A 307 -7.86 -24.32 -18.61
CA LEU A 307 -8.64 -24.26 -19.84
C LEU A 307 -7.76 -23.92 -21.06
N SER A 308 -8.35 -24.07 -22.27
CA SER A 308 -7.69 -23.52 -23.48
C SER A 308 -7.50 -21.99 -23.34
N ALA A 309 -6.50 -21.42 -24.01
CA ALA A 309 -6.25 -19.97 -23.97
C ALA A 309 -7.53 -19.16 -24.29
N ARG A 310 -8.27 -19.57 -25.32
CA ARG A 310 -9.53 -18.92 -25.71
C ARG A 310 -10.61 -18.99 -24.62
N ASP A 311 -10.73 -20.13 -23.95
CA ASP A 311 -11.77 -20.32 -22.92
C ASP A 311 -11.35 -19.67 -21.60
N ALA A 312 -10.06 -19.61 -21.31
CA ALA A 312 -9.51 -18.85 -20.19
C ALA A 312 -9.82 -17.35 -20.32
N ILE A 313 -9.58 -16.75 -21.50
CA ILE A 313 -9.93 -15.35 -21.80
C ILE A 313 -11.43 -15.10 -21.57
N LYS A 314 -12.30 -16.00 -22.04
CA LYS A 314 -13.74 -15.86 -21.82
C LYS A 314 -14.13 -15.96 -20.34
N ALA A 315 -13.47 -16.85 -19.58
CA ALA A 315 -13.69 -16.98 -18.14
C ALA A 315 -13.27 -15.73 -17.40
N GLN A 316 -12.09 -15.19 -17.71
CA GLN A 316 -11.56 -13.95 -17.15
C GLN A 316 -12.47 -12.76 -17.46
N SER A 317 -12.90 -12.59 -18.71
CA SER A 317 -13.83 -11.50 -19.10
C SER A 317 -15.16 -11.59 -18.36
N ARG A 318 -15.73 -12.80 -18.20
CA ARG A 318 -16.97 -13.00 -17.43
C ARG A 318 -16.79 -12.69 -15.96
N MET A 319 -15.69 -13.16 -15.35
CA MET A 319 -15.40 -12.90 -13.95
C MET A 319 -15.17 -11.40 -13.70
N ALA A 320 -14.41 -10.72 -14.57
CA ALA A 320 -14.18 -9.27 -14.50
C ALA A 320 -15.50 -8.49 -14.54
N ALA A 321 -16.36 -8.77 -15.53
CA ALA A 321 -17.66 -8.11 -15.66
C ALA A 321 -18.60 -8.42 -14.47
N ALA A 322 -18.58 -9.65 -13.95
CA ALA A 322 -19.38 -10.04 -12.79
C ALA A 322 -18.94 -9.29 -11.52
N ILE A 323 -17.64 -9.14 -11.30
CA ILE A 323 -17.09 -8.37 -10.15
C ILE A 323 -17.45 -6.89 -10.25
N VAL A 324 -17.34 -6.27 -11.44
CA VAL A 324 -17.75 -4.87 -11.64
C VAL A 324 -19.23 -4.67 -11.31
N LYS A 325 -20.09 -5.54 -11.81
CA LYS A 325 -21.53 -5.51 -11.50
C LYS A 325 -21.80 -5.72 -10.00
N ALA A 326 -21.11 -6.65 -9.37
CA ALA A 326 -21.26 -6.90 -7.94
C ALA A 326 -20.84 -5.69 -7.09
N VAL A 327 -19.78 -4.97 -7.48
CA VAL A 327 -19.37 -3.72 -6.81
C VAL A 327 -20.39 -2.62 -7.03
N THR A 328 -20.98 -2.53 -8.22
CA THR A 328 -22.02 -1.52 -8.53
C THR A 328 -23.32 -1.79 -7.77
N HIS A 329 -23.71 -3.05 -7.66
CA HIS A 329 -24.98 -3.49 -7.07
C HIS A 329 -24.79 -4.28 -5.77
N TYR A 330 -23.80 -3.91 -4.96
CA TYR A 330 -23.37 -4.69 -3.78
C TYR A 330 -24.46 -4.90 -2.70
N ASN A 331 -25.53 -4.09 -2.70
CA ASN A 331 -26.64 -4.21 -1.78
C ASN A 331 -27.87 -4.92 -2.37
N ASP A 332 -27.76 -5.43 -3.60
CA ASP A 332 -28.87 -6.12 -4.30
C ASP A 332 -28.60 -7.63 -4.37
N PRO A 333 -29.21 -8.45 -3.46
CA PRO A 333 -28.98 -9.89 -3.43
C PRO A 333 -29.41 -10.62 -4.73
N ASP A 334 -30.46 -10.14 -5.40
CA ASP A 334 -30.94 -10.77 -6.64
C ASP A 334 -29.94 -10.54 -7.78
N MET A 335 -29.43 -9.32 -7.90
CA MET A 335 -28.36 -9.01 -8.84
C MET A 335 -27.09 -9.79 -8.51
N LEU A 336 -26.71 -9.89 -7.24
CA LEU A 336 -25.54 -10.67 -6.82
C LEU A 336 -25.68 -12.15 -7.16
N ALA A 337 -26.88 -12.72 -7.00
CA ALA A 337 -27.17 -14.09 -7.39
C ALA A 337 -27.11 -14.27 -8.92
N GLU A 338 -27.61 -13.31 -9.70
CA GLU A 338 -27.56 -13.32 -11.15
C GLU A 338 -26.10 -13.31 -11.65
N VAL A 339 -25.31 -12.35 -11.23
CA VAL A 339 -23.92 -12.19 -11.72
C VAL A 339 -22.99 -13.31 -11.26
N SER A 340 -23.37 -14.07 -10.24
CA SER A 340 -22.59 -15.21 -9.75
C SER A 340 -22.86 -16.51 -10.53
N ARG A 341 -23.85 -16.52 -11.44
CA ARG A 341 -24.18 -17.72 -12.22
C ARG A 341 -23.23 -17.94 -13.39
N GLY A 342 -22.87 -19.20 -13.64
CA GLY A 342 -22.14 -19.61 -14.86
C GLY A 342 -20.70 -19.12 -14.93
N LEU A 343 -20.10 -18.73 -13.82
CA LEU A 343 -18.70 -18.25 -13.77
C LEU A 343 -17.68 -19.40 -13.79
N GLY A 344 -18.11 -20.64 -13.50
CA GLY A 344 -17.21 -21.76 -13.27
C GLY A 344 -16.64 -21.75 -11.85
N GLU A 345 -15.55 -22.49 -11.65
CA GLU A 345 -14.84 -22.49 -10.37
C GLU A 345 -14.06 -21.20 -10.20
N ALA A 346 -14.09 -20.65 -8.97
CA ALA A 346 -13.21 -19.57 -8.59
C ALA A 346 -11.74 -20.04 -8.58
N MET A 347 -10.80 -19.09 -8.59
CA MET A 347 -9.39 -19.46 -8.46
C MET A 347 -9.18 -20.37 -7.24
N ARG A 348 -8.31 -21.37 -7.36
CA ARG A 348 -7.91 -22.20 -6.23
C ARG A 348 -7.13 -21.32 -5.25
N GLY A 349 -7.75 -21.01 -4.11
CA GLY A 349 -7.15 -20.19 -3.09
C GLY A 349 -6.18 -20.96 -2.18
N GLN A 350 -5.47 -20.21 -1.35
CA GLN A 350 -4.66 -20.71 -0.24
C GLN A 350 -5.16 -20.06 1.05
N SER A 351 -5.53 -20.88 2.05
CA SER A 351 -5.94 -20.30 3.34
C SER A 351 -4.78 -19.54 3.98
N VAL A 352 -5.04 -18.31 4.43
CA VAL A 352 -4.05 -17.47 5.12
C VAL A 352 -3.50 -18.16 6.35
N ALA A 353 -4.33 -18.93 7.06
CA ALA A 353 -3.90 -19.69 8.23
C ALA A 353 -2.79 -20.73 7.93
N SER A 354 -2.63 -21.14 6.68
CA SER A 354 -1.58 -22.05 6.23
C SER A 354 -0.27 -21.36 5.86
N ILE A 355 -0.23 -20.03 5.86
CA ILE A 355 0.95 -19.24 5.47
C ILE A 355 1.72 -18.86 6.73
N PRO A 356 3.01 -19.22 6.85
CA PRO A 356 3.83 -18.77 7.97
C PRO A 356 3.83 -17.25 8.09
N VAL A 357 3.75 -16.72 9.30
CA VAL A 357 3.68 -15.26 9.54
C VAL A 357 4.82 -14.50 8.87
N ALA A 358 6.01 -15.06 8.83
CA ALA A 358 7.19 -14.47 8.17
C ALA A 358 7.04 -14.36 6.64
N GLU A 359 6.12 -15.12 6.03
CA GLU A 359 5.85 -15.13 4.58
C GLU A 359 4.62 -14.31 4.21
N GLN A 360 3.86 -13.84 5.20
CA GLN A 360 2.70 -12.98 4.96
C GLN A 360 3.15 -11.61 4.46
N LEU A 361 2.55 -11.18 3.34
CA LEU A 361 2.90 -9.91 2.70
C LEU A 361 2.38 -8.71 3.50
N ALA A 362 1.23 -8.86 4.14
CA ALA A 362 0.58 -7.79 4.91
C ALA A 362 1.43 -7.26 6.07
N GLY A 363 2.39 -8.06 6.57
CA GLY A 363 3.33 -7.67 7.63
C GLY A 363 4.38 -6.65 7.20
N ARG A 364 4.59 -6.45 5.90
CA ARG A 364 5.66 -5.58 5.37
C ARG A 364 5.32 -4.09 5.50
N GLY A 365 6.32 -3.25 5.82
CA GLY A 365 6.21 -1.79 5.81
C GLY A 365 5.21 -1.26 6.86
N ASN A 366 5.42 -1.61 8.10
CA ASN A 366 4.58 -1.16 9.23
C ASN A 366 4.99 0.21 9.77
#